data_c1014b4a97f6366078268cf46488eed2
#
_entry.id   c1014b4a97f6366078268cf46488eed2
#
_cell.length_a   1.000
_cell.length_b   1.000
_cell.length_c   1.000
_cell.angle_alpha   90.00
_cell.angle_beta   90.00
_cell.angle_gamma   90.00
#
_symmetry.space_group_name_H-M   'P 1'
#
loop_
_entity.id
_entity.type
_entity.pdbx_description
1 polymer ?
#
loop_
_entity_poly.entity_id
_entity_poly.type
_entity_poly.pdbx_seq_one_letter_code
_entity_poly.pdbx_strand_id
1 'polypeptide(L)'
;MRIIPLGGLEQIGMNITAFEYEDSIVVVDCGLAFPEDDMLGIDLVIPDVTYLKDNASKVKGFVITHGHEDHIGALPYVLKEINLPIYTTKLTMGIIENKLKEHNLLRTTKRKVVRHGQSINLGKFRIEFIKATHSIQDASALAIYSPAGVVIHTGDFKVDYTPVFGDAIDLQRFAEIGKKGVLALMSDSTNAERRGFTQSEKTVGITSVSYTHLRAHET
;
A
#
# COMPACT_ATOMS: atom_id res chain seq x y z
N MET A 1 -8.00 -17.57 -10.23
CA MET A 1 -7.10 -16.62 -9.53
C MET A 1 -6.96 -17.09 -8.09
N ARG A 2 -5.75 -17.02 -7.53
CA ARG A 2 -5.46 -17.28 -6.10
C ARG A 2 -5.07 -15.96 -5.44
N ILE A 3 -5.51 -15.76 -4.22
CA ILE A 3 -5.09 -14.66 -3.35
C ILE A 3 -4.32 -15.33 -2.21
N ILE A 4 -3.09 -14.93 -2.00
CA ILE A 4 -2.15 -15.58 -1.09
C ILE A 4 -1.57 -14.51 -0.17
N PRO A 5 -2.18 -14.32 1.01
CA PRO A 5 -1.59 -13.44 2.03
C PRO A 5 -0.28 -14.05 2.53
N LEU A 6 0.78 -13.26 2.52
CA LEU A 6 2.08 -13.61 3.07
C LEU A 6 2.33 -12.89 4.40
N GLY A 7 1.43 -11.99 4.77
CA GLY A 7 1.37 -11.25 6.03
C GLY A 7 0.17 -10.31 6.06
N GLY A 8 -0.04 -9.61 7.17
CA GLY A 8 -1.07 -8.59 7.32
C GLY A 8 -2.49 -9.12 7.60
N LEU A 9 -2.68 -10.41 7.91
CA LEU A 9 -3.96 -10.95 8.36
C LEU A 9 -3.95 -11.18 9.88
N GLU A 10 -5.03 -10.80 10.55
CA GLU A 10 -5.21 -10.89 12.00
C GLU A 10 -4.10 -10.18 12.80
N GLN A 11 -3.43 -9.22 12.17
CA GLN A 11 -2.37 -8.42 12.77
C GLN A 11 -2.33 -7.02 12.15
N ILE A 12 -1.66 -6.07 12.81
CA ILE A 12 -1.35 -4.75 12.25
C ILE A 12 0.08 -4.79 11.74
N GLY A 13 0.26 -4.31 10.51
CA GLY A 13 1.56 -4.28 9.84
C GLY A 13 1.85 -5.52 8.99
N MET A 14 3.07 -5.58 8.46
CA MET A 14 3.59 -6.66 7.60
C MET A 14 2.67 -6.96 6.41
N ASN A 15 2.09 -5.90 5.80
CA ASN A 15 1.16 -6.04 4.69
C ASN A 15 1.88 -6.53 3.44
N ILE A 16 1.53 -7.74 2.99
CA ILE A 16 2.03 -8.33 1.75
C ILE A 16 1.06 -9.40 1.25
N THR A 17 0.56 -9.23 0.03
CA THR A 17 -0.37 -10.19 -0.59
C THR A 17 0.04 -10.50 -2.02
N ALA A 18 0.18 -11.77 -2.36
CA ALA A 18 0.41 -12.22 -3.71
C ALA A 18 -0.90 -12.58 -4.42
N PHE A 19 -1.06 -12.10 -5.65
CA PHE A 19 -2.16 -12.44 -6.54
C PHE A 19 -1.59 -13.30 -7.66
N GLU A 20 -2.06 -14.53 -7.79
CA GLU A 20 -1.60 -15.48 -8.81
C GLU A 20 -2.72 -15.84 -9.78
N TYR A 21 -2.39 -15.79 -11.06
CA TYR A 21 -3.21 -16.35 -12.13
C TYR A 21 -2.29 -16.95 -13.20
N GLU A 22 -2.40 -18.27 -13.38
CA GLU A 22 -1.56 -19.06 -14.30
C GLU A 22 -0.04 -18.85 -14.10
N ASP A 23 0.63 -18.22 -15.05
CA ASP A 23 2.07 -17.94 -15.08
C ASP A 23 2.45 -16.56 -14.56
N SER A 24 1.53 -15.88 -13.92
CA SER A 24 1.71 -14.50 -13.48
C SER A 24 1.38 -14.36 -12.00
N ILE A 25 2.31 -13.74 -11.27
CA ILE A 25 2.13 -13.33 -9.87
C ILE A 25 2.42 -11.84 -9.76
N VAL A 26 1.55 -11.10 -9.08
CA VAL A 26 1.76 -9.72 -8.69
C VAL A 26 1.68 -9.64 -7.18
N VAL A 27 2.58 -8.88 -6.58
CA VAL A 27 2.63 -8.70 -5.12
C VAL A 27 2.16 -7.29 -4.79
N VAL A 28 1.15 -7.19 -3.92
CA VAL A 28 0.67 -5.92 -3.39
C VAL A 28 1.31 -5.70 -2.04
N ASP A 29 2.00 -4.59 -1.90
CA ASP A 29 2.77 -4.14 -0.74
C ASP A 29 3.91 -5.10 -0.34
N CYS A 30 4.77 -4.65 0.56
CA CYS A 30 5.88 -5.42 1.12
C CYS A 30 6.31 -4.75 2.43
N GLY A 31 5.46 -4.86 3.42
CA GLY A 31 5.58 -4.21 4.70
C GLY A 31 6.40 -5.00 5.70
N LEU A 32 6.88 -4.30 6.72
CA LEU A 32 7.45 -4.90 7.92
C LEU A 32 6.45 -4.83 9.09
N ALA A 33 6.70 -5.59 10.14
CA ALA A 33 6.13 -5.39 11.47
C ALA A 33 7.24 -5.00 12.46
N PHE A 34 6.84 -4.31 13.52
CA PHE A 34 7.73 -4.07 14.65
C PHE A 34 7.71 -5.31 15.58
N PRO A 35 8.84 -5.65 16.21
CA PRO A 35 8.88 -6.77 17.13
C PRO A 35 7.98 -6.54 18.36
N GLU A 36 7.44 -7.62 18.90
CA GLU A 36 6.75 -7.60 20.19
C GLU A 36 7.73 -7.47 21.36
N ASP A 37 7.25 -7.08 22.52
CA ASP A 37 8.08 -6.79 23.70
C ASP A 37 8.94 -7.99 24.19
N ASP A 38 8.53 -9.21 23.87
CA ASP A 38 9.24 -10.45 24.20
C ASP A 38 10.32 -10.83 23.17
N MET A 39 10.37 -10.17 22.01
CA MET A 39 11.35 -10.40 20.95
C MET A 39 12.65 -9.62 21.21
N LEU A 40 13.35 -9.94 22.29
CA LEU A 40 14.57 -9.23 22.70
C LEU A 40 15.67 -9.31 21.64
N GLY A 41 16.24 -8.16 21.27
CA GLY A 41 17.34 -8.06 20.31
C GLY A 41 16.90 -8.15 18.83
N ILE A 42 15.61 -8.12 18.56
CA ILE A 42 15.04 -8.04 17.21
C ILE A 42 14.67 -6.57 16.94
N ASP A 43 15.18 -6.00 15.86
CA ASP A 43 14.89 -4.60 15.47
C ASP A 43 13.63 -4.49 14.58
N LEU A 44 13.37 -5.50 13.74
CA LEU A 44 12.23 -5.52 12.85
C LEU A 44 11.89 -6.95 12.42
N VAL A 45 10.63 -7.16 12.03
CA VAL A 45 10.11 -8.43 11.51
C VAL A 45 9.74 -8.25 10.05
N ILE A 46 10.24 -9.13 9.19
CA ILE A 46 9.94 -9.13 7.74
C ILE A 46 9.13 -10.37 7.36
N PRO A 47 8.30 -10.31 6.31
CA PRO A 47 7.51 -11.45 5.87
C PRO A 47 8.38 -12.59 5.33
N ASP A 48 7.90 -13.82 5.47
CA ASP A 48 8.47 -14.96 4.76
C ASP A 48 8.07 -14.89 3.27
N VAL A 49 9.06 -14.73 2.42
CA VAL A 49 8.88 -14.63 0.97
C VAL A 49 9.31 -15.89 0.22
N THR A 50 9.44 -17.01 0.90
CA THR A 50 9.82 -18.30 0.28
C THR A 50 8.91 -18.63 -0.89
N TYR A 51 7.60 -18.41 -0.74
CA TYR A 51 6.65 -18.61 -1.86
C TYR A 51 7.02 -17.81 -3.11
N LEU A 52 7.44 -16.56 -2.96
CA LEU A 52 7.84 -15.71 -4.10
C LEU A 52 9.15 -16.18 -4.70
N LYS A 53 10.10 -16.65 -3.89
CA LYS A 53 11.39 -17.19 -4.33
C LYS A 53 11.20 -18.47 -5.16
N ASP A 54 10.37 -19.38 -4.68
CA ASP A 54 10.07 -20.65 -5.35
C ASP A 54 9.33 -20.44 -6.69
N ASN A 55 8.61 -19.32 -6.82
CA ASN A 55 7.87 -18.94 -8.02
C ASN A 55 8.46 -17.70 -8.74
N ALA A 56 9.74 -17.39 -8.56
CA ALA A 56 10.38 -16.15 -9.03
C ALA A 56 10.16 -15.86 -10.52
N SER A 57 10.14 -16.88 -11.37
CA SER A 57 9.90 -16.75 -12.83
C SER A 57 8.51 -16.21 -13.18
N LYS A 58 7.53 -16.43 -12.29
CA LYS A 58 6.16 -15.96 -12.48
C LYS A 58 5.96 -14.55 -11.91
N VAL A 59 6.77 -14.11 -10.93
CA VAL A 59 6.56 -12.82 -10.25
C VAL A 59 6.91 -11.66 -11.17
N LYS A 60 5.95 -10.76 -11.38
CA LYS A 60 6.05 -9.62 -12.30
C LYS A 60 6.46 -8.31 -11.62
N GLY A 61 6.32 -8.22 -10.31
CA GLY A 61 6.75 -7.05 -9.53
C GLY A 61 5.89 -6.76 -8.31
N PHE A 62 6.34 -5.75 -7.57
CA PHE A 62 5.62 -5.17 -6.44
C PHE A 62 4.77 -3.99 -6.91
N VAL A 63 3.52 -3.94 -6.47
CA VAL A 63 2.59 -2.81 -6.64
C VAL A 63 2.29 -2.27 -5.27
N ILE A 64 2.74 -1.05 -4.99
CA ILE A 64 2.68 -0.47 -3.65
C ILE A 64 1.55 0.53 -3.57
N THR A 65 0.73 0.40 -2.54
CA THR A 65 -0.43 1.24 -2.28
C THR A 65 -0.04 2.61 -1.74
N HIS A 66 0.84 2.68 -0.75
CA HIS A 66 1.31 3.92 -0.12
C HIS A 66 2.63 3.72 0.64
N GLY A 67 3.16 4.78 1.23
CA GLY A 67 4.53 4.84 1.74
C GLY A 67 4.72 4.61 3.24
N HIS A 68 3.77 4.02 3.98
CA HIS A 68 3.99 3.63 5.37
C HIS A 68 4.89 2.39 5.50
N GLU A 69 5.57 2.27 6.64
CA GLU A 69 6.55 1.21 6.88
C GLU A 69 5.95 -0.20 6.82
N ASP A 70 4.75 -0.36 7.28
CA ASP A 70 4.01 -1.61 7.25
C ASP A 70 3.51 -2.01 5.83
N HIS A 71 3.81 -1.17 4.82
CA HIS A 71 3.55 -1.42 3.40
C HIS A 71 4.82 -1.42 2.53
N ILE A 72 5.91 -0.77 2.96
CA ILE A 72 7.16 -0.68 2.18
C ILE A 72 8.41 -1.10 2.92
N GLY A 73 8.33 -1.25 4.25
CA GLY A 73 9.52 -1.38 5.09
C GLY A 73 10.35 -2.63 4.84
N ALA A 74 9.74 -3.73 4.39
CA ALA A 74 10.46 -4.96 4.06
C ALA A 74 11.10 -4.96 2.66
N LEU A 75 10.75 -4.01 1.77
CA LEU A 75 11.25 -3.95 0.39
C LEU A 75 12.79 -4.09 0.29
N PRO A 76 13.62 -3.35 1.07
CA PRO A 76 15.06 -3.45 0.92
C PRO A 76 15.62 -4.83 1.27
N TYR A 77 14.97 -5.54 2.16
CA TYR A 77 15.39 -6.88 2.58
C TYR A 77 14.96 -7.92 1.55
N VAL A 78 13.71 -7.86 1.13
CA VAL A 78 13.14 -8.80 0.14
C VAL A 78 13.81 -8.63 -1.23
N LEU A 79 14.13 -7.41 -1.66
CA LEU A 79 14.78 -7.14 -2.94
C LEU A 79 16.24 -7.64 -3.00
N LYS A 80 16.90 -7.88 -1.88
CA LYS A 80 18.21 -8.57 -1.85
C LYS A 80 18.08 -10.05 -2.22
N GLU A 81 16.94 -10.64 -1.91
CA GLU A 81 16.69 -12.06 -2.19
C GLU A 81 16.03 -12.26 -3.56
N ILE A 82 15.11 -11.38 -3.93
CA ILE A 82 14.40 -11.42 -5.21
C ILE A 82 14.24 -9.99 -5.77
N ASN A 83 15.09 -9.63 -6.74
CA ASN A 83 15.09 -8.28 -7.30
C ASN A 83 13.98 -8.12 -8.35
N LEU A 84 12.91 -7.48 -7.97
CA LEU A 84 11.70 -7.28 -8.76
C LEU A 84 11.44 -5.79 -9.03
N PRO A 85 10.77 -5.43 -10.14
CA PRO A 85 10.37 -4.06 -10.40
C PRO A 85 9.29 -3.59 -9.40
N ILE A 86 9.33 -2.30 -9.07
CA ILE A 86 8.37 -1.63 -8.18
C ILE A 86 7.52 -0.65 -8.98
N TYR A 87 6.22 -0.65 -8.72
CA TYR A 87 5.22 0.23 -9.34
C TYR A 87 4.43 0.93 -8.22
N THR A 88 4.43 2.26 -8.22
CA THR A 88 3.68 3.04 -7.23
C THR A 88 3.58 4.50 -7.65
N THR A 89 2.89 5.32 -6.85
CA THR A 89 2.74 6.76 -7.04
C THR A 89 4.02 7.53 -6.75
N LYS A 90 4.05 8.81 -7.11
CA LYS A 90 5.28 9.63 -7.10
C LYS A 90 5.86 9.82 -5.69
N LEU A 91 5.03 10.19 -4.72
CA LEU A 91 5.50 10.44 -3.36
C LEU A 91 6.01 9.14 -2.72
N THR A 92 5.22 8.07 -2.81
CA THR A 92 5.59 6.74 -2.32
C THR A 92 6.89 6.26 -2.96
N MET A 93 7.09 6.49 -4.27
CA MET A 93 8.34 6.15 -4.93
C MET A 93 9.52 6.93 -4.36
N GLY A 94 9.37 8.22 -4.08
CA GLY A 94 10.42 9.03 -3.46
C GLY A 94 10.86 8.51 -2.09
N ILE A 95 9.90 8.05 -1.27
CA ILE A 95 10.18 7.43 0.03
C ILE A 95 10.95 6.11 -0.16
N ILE A 96 10.48 5.25 -1.07
CA ILE A 96 11.13 3.98 -1.40
C ILE A 96 12.56 4.22 -1.92
N GLU A 97 12.79 5.22 -2.76
CA GLU A 97 14.12 5.53 -3.29
C GLU A 97 15.14 5.88 -2.21
N ASN A 98 14.72 6.59 -1.15
CA ASN A 98 15.59 6.85 0.01
C ASN A 98 16.00 5.54 0.69
N LYS A 99 15.04 4.64 0.96
CA LYS A 99 15.31 3.31 1.53
C LYS A 99 16.24 2.48 0.64
N LEU A 100 15.98 2.44 -0.66
CA LEU A 100 16.83 1.71 -1.61
C LEU A 100 18.25 2.28 -1.66
N LYS A 101 18.41 3.60 -1.49
CA LYS A 101 19.72 4.26 -1.44
C LYS A 101 20.51 3.82 -0.20
N GLU A 102 19.89 3.80 0.97
CA GLU A 102 20.49 3.35 2.23
C GLU A 102 20.98 1.90 2.15
N HIS A 103 20.26 1.05 1.43
CA HIS A 103 20.60 -0.35 1.25
C HIS A 103 21.41 -0.68 -0.01
N ASN A 104 21.88 0.36 -0.77
CA ASN A 104 22.65 0.24 -2.02
C ASN A 104 21.89 -0.48 -3.17
N LEU A 105 20.55 -0.47 -3.15
CA LEU A 105 19.69 -1.11 -4.14
C LEU A 105 19.16 -0.15 -5.23
N LEU A 106 19.37 1.15 -5.07
CA LEU A 106 18.78 2.16 -5.96
C LEU A 106 19.15 1.97 -7.44
N ARG A 107 20.38 1.51 -7.73
CA ARG A 107 20.86 1.33 -9.11
C ARG A 107 20.39 0.03 -9.75
N THR A 108 20.09 -0.98 -8.97
CA THR A 108 19.76 -2.34 -9.44
C THR A 108 18.26 -2.57 -9.55
N THR A 109 17.45 -1.88 -8.76
CA THR A 109 15.99 -2.06 -8.72
C THR A 109 15.30 -1.21 -9.78
N LYS A 110 14.51 -1.84 -10.63
CA LYS A 110 13.66 -1.16 -11.62
C LYS A 110 12.46 -0.51 -10.92
N ARG A 111 12.19 0.74 -11.25
CA ARG A 111 11.12 1.53 -10.63
C ARG A 111 10.28 2.22 -11.69
N LYS A 112 8.97 2.25 -11.50
CA LYS A 112 8.03 2.92 -12.40
C LYS A 112 6.99 3.69 -11.59
N VAL A 113 6.98 5.00 -11.78
CA VAL A 113 5.93 5.87 -11.22
C VAL A 113 4.66 5.72 -12.05
N VAL A 114 3.54 5.56 -11.36
CA VAL A 114 2.19 5.49 -11.92
C VAL A 114 1.35 6.62 -11.32
N ARG A 115 0.36 7.12 -12.05
CA ARG A 115 -0.58 8.14 -11.56
C ARG A 115 -1.93 7.51 -11.26
N HIS A 116 -2.70 8.12 -10.35
CA HIS A 116 -4.09 7.74 -10.15
C HIS A 116 -4.86 7.80 -11.48
N GLY A 117 -5.78 6.87 -11.68
CA GLY A 117 -6.52 6.69 -12.93
C GLY A 117 -5.75 5.93 -14.02
N GLN A 118 -4.44 5.70 -13.86
CA GLN A 118 -3.66 4.90 -14.80
C GLN A 118 -3.73 3.41 -14.47
N SER A 119 -3.60 2.59 -15.52
CA SER A 119 -3.44 1.13 -15.41
C SER A 119 -2.07 0.70 -15.92
N ILE A 120 -1.55 -0.37 -15.34
CA ILE A 120 -0.35 -1.08 -15.80
C ILE A 120 -0.70 -2.54 -16.10
N ASN A 121 0.02 -3.14 -17.05
CA ASN A 121 -0.12 -4.56 -17.36
C ASN A 121 1.10 -5.32 -16.84
N LEU A 122 0.83 -6.36 -16.04
CA LEU A 122 1.83 -7.22 -15.41
C LEU A 122 1.46 -8.68 -15.66
N GLY A 123 1.97 -9.25 -16.74
CA GLY A 123 1.57 -10.57 -17.19
C GLY A 123 0.08 -10.64 -17.52
N LYS A 124 -0.64 -11.53 -16.85
CA LYS A 124 -2.11 -11.71 -16.98
C LYS A 124 -2.94 -10.68 -16.21
N PHE A 125 -2.29 -9.81 -15.45
CA PHE A 125 -2.95 -8.80 -14.65
C PHE A 125 -2.90 -7.42 -15.30
N ARG A 126 -4.02 -6.69 -15.23
CA ARG A 126 -4.08 -5.23 -15.43
C ARG A 126 -4.45 -4.60 -14.10
N ILE A 127 -3.61 -3.70 -13.61
CA ILE A 127 -3.78 -3.07 -12.31
C ILE A 127 -4.01 -1.59 -12.49
N GLU A 128 -5.12 -1.10 -11.99
CA GLU A 128 -5.52 0.31 -12.01
C GLU A 128 -5.31 0.91 -10.61
N PHE A 129 -4.67 2.08 -10.58
CA PHE A 129 -4.45 2.85 -9.37
C PHE A 129 -5.61 3.82 -9.16
N ILE A 130 -6.38 3.62 -8.10
CA ILE A 130 -7.53 4.45 -7.74
C ILE A 130 -7.10 5.35 -6.58
N LYS A 131 -7.46 6.65 -6.65
CA LYS A 131 -7.12 7.56 -5.58
C LYS A 131 -7.82 7.18 -4.27
N ALA A 132 -7.03 7.03 -3.22
CA ALA A 132 -7.48 6.88 -1.84
C ALA A 132 -7.03 8.07 -0.99
N THR A 133 -7.71 8.29 0.13
CA THR A 133 -7.29 9.21 1.18
C THR A 133 -6.88 8.42 2.42
N HIS A 134 -5.72 8.77 2.97
CA HIS A 134 -5.16 8.16 4.16
C HIS A 134 -4.35 9.22 4.93
N SER A 135 -3.71 8.86 6.03
CA SER A 135 -2.84 9.75 6.82
C SER A 135 -1.53 10.13 6.11
N ILE A 136 -1.22 9.49 5.00
CA ILE A 136 -0.13 9.84 4.09
C ILE A 136 -0.69 10.22 2.72
N GLN A 137 -0.08 11.22 2.08
CA GLN A 137 -0.50 11.66 0.75
C GLN A 137 -0.16 10.64 -0.33
N ASP A 138 -0.86 10.75 -1.47
CA ASP A 138 -0.61 9.94 -2.68
C ASP A 138 -0.94 8.45 -2.51
N ALA A 139 -1.76 8.10 -1.49
CA ALA A 139 -2.24 6.74 -1.26
C ALA A 139 -3.17 6.27 -2.39
N SER A 140 -3.10 4.97 -2.68
CA SER A 140 -3.87 4.33 -3.75
C SER A 140 -4.58 3.08 -3.26
N ALA A 141 -5.83 2.92 -3.68
CA ALA A 141 -6.44 1.62 -3.80
C ALA A 141 -6.13 1.03 -5.18
N LEU A 142 -6.30 -0.27 -5.32
CA LEU A 142 -5.98 -1.00 -6.53
C LEU A 142 -7.19 -1.79 -7.03
N ALA A 143 -7.50 -1.65 -8.33
CA ALA A 143 -8.37 -2.60 -9.02
C ALA A 143 -7.50 -3.59 -9.81
N ILE A 144 -7.53 -4.84 -9.41
CA ILE A 144 -6.69 -5.92 -9.93
C ILE A 144 -7.53 -6.78 -10.85
N TYR A 145 -7.42 -6.55 -12.14
CA TYR A 145 -8.14 -7.27 -13.18
C TYR A 145 -7.34 -8.49 -13.65
N SER A 146 -8.01 -9.61 -13.78
CA SER A 146 -7.50 -10.83 -14.40
C SER A 146 -8.57 -11.45 -15.30
N PRO A 147 -8.27 -12.47 -16.12
CA PRO A 147 -9.30 -13.19 -16.86
C PRO A 147 -10.38 -13.84 -15.99
N ALA A 148 -10.10 -14.10 -14.71
CA ALA A 148 -11.08 -14.62 -13.76
C ALA A 148 -12.05 -13.56 -13.24
N GLY A 149 -11.76 -12.28 -13.40
CA GLY A 149 -12.54 -11.15 -12.89
C GLY A 149 -11.68 -10.12 -12.16
N VAL A 150 -12.32 -9.23 -11.41
CA VAL A 150 -11.66 -8.12 -10.71
C VAL A 150 -11.69 -8.31 -9.20
N VAL A 151 -10.58 -7.99 -8.55
CA VAL A 151 -10.47 -7.83 -7.09
C VAL A 151 -10.15 -6.37 -6.80
N ILE A 152 -10.80 -5.81 -5.79
CA ILE A 152 -10.46 -4.50 -5.23
C ILE A 152 -9.64 -4.71 -3.97
N HIS A 153 -8.48 -4.06 -3.89
CA HIS A 153 -7.66 -3.92 -2.69
C HIS A 153 -7.63 -2.45 -2.30
N THR A 154 -8.19 -2.11 -1.14
CA THR A 154 -8.34 -0.70 -0.75
C THR A 154 -7.01 -0.04 -0.39
N GLY A 155 -5.98 -0.83 -0.03
CA GLY A 155 -4.91 -0.30 0.80
C GLY A 155 -5.50 0.22 2.11
N ASP A 156 -4.74 1.04 2.81
CA ASP A 156 -5.26 1.77 3.96
C ASP A 156 -6.02 3.00 3.49
N PHE A 157 -7.18 3.25 4.07
CA PHE A 157 -8.01 4.37 3.64
C PHE A 157 -8.87 4.94 4.76
N LYS A 158 -9.30 6.16 4.54
CA LYS A 158 -10.44 6.78 5.25
C LYS A 158 -11.32 7.51 4.24
N VAL A 159 -12.59 7.62 4.54
CA VAL A 159 -13.50 8.44 3.74
C VAL A 159 -13.48 9.86 4.31
N ASP A 160 -12.66 10.71 3.72
CA ASP A 160 -12.58 12.14 4.07
C ASP A 160 -12.94 12.98 2.85
N TYR A 161 -14.06 13.72 2.94
CA TYR A 161 -14.55 14.59 1.86
C TYR A 161 -13.88 15.97 1.85
N THR A 162 -13.15 16.31 2.90
CA THR A 162 -12.46 17.60 3.07
C THR A 162 -11.02 17.39 3.53
N PRO A 163 -10.21 16.64 2.76
CA PRO A 163 -8.81 16.42 3.10
C PRO A 163 -8.06 17.76 3.16
N VAL A 164 -7.01 17.85 3.96
CA VAL A 164 -6.18 19.07 4.06
C VAL A 164 -5.43 19.33 2.76
N PHE A 165 -5.07 18.28 2.04
CA PHE A 165 -4.32 18.38 0.80
C PHE A 165 -4.83 17.37 -0.24
N GLY A 166 -4.91 17.81 -1.50
CA GLY A 166 -5.36 17.00 -2.63
C GLY A 166 -6.88 16.82 -2.68
N ASP A 167 -7.34 15.86 -3.47
CA ASP A 167 -8.76 15.56 -3.66
C ASP A 167 -9.22 14.41 -2.75
N ALA A 168 -10.53 14.31 -2.54
CA ALA A 168 -11.15 13.21 -1.81
C ALA A 168 -10.91 11.85 -2.50
N ILE A 169 -11.17 10.77 -1.77
CA ILE A 169 -11.17 9.40 -2.30
C ILE A 169 -12.14 9.29 -3.50
N ASP A 170 -11.72 8.59 -4.56
CA ASP A 170 -12.52 8.43 -5.79
C ASP A 170 -13.59 7.34 -5.62
N LEU A 171 -14.61 7.61 -4.80
CA LEU A 171 -15.75 6.70 -4.59
C LEU A 171 -16.54 6.45 -5.87
N GLN A 172 -16.56 7.40 -6.81
CA GLN A 172 -17.22 7.21 -8.09
C GLN A 172 -16.59 6.04 -8.84
N ARG A 173 -15.25 5.96 -8.87
CA ARG A 173 -14.55 4.88 -9.56
C ARG A 173 -14.83 3.52 -8.94
N PHE A 174 -14.89 3.44 -7.61
CA PHE A 174 -15.30 2.21 -6.94
C PHE A 174 -16.73 1.78 -7.34
N ALA A 175 -17.67 2.72 -7.38
CA ALA A 175 -19.04 2.43 -7.77
C ALA A 175 -19.15 1.95 -9.23
N GLU A 176 -18.38 2.55 -10.15
CA GLU A 176 -18.34 2.14 -11.57
C GLU A 176 -17.80 0.70 -11.73
N ILE A 177 -16.78 0.33 -10.98
CA ILE A 177 -16.24 -1.03 -10.99
C ILE A 177 -17.22 -2.00 -10.33
N GLY A 178 -17.80 -1.62 -9.20
CA GLY A 178 -18.77 -2.42 -8.46
C GLY A 178 -20.01 -2.79 -9.30
N LYS A 179 -20.50 -1.87 -10.15
CA LYS A 179 -21.60 -2.14 -11.08
C LYS A 179 -21.32 -3.26 -12.10
N LYS A 180 -20.05 -3.52 -12.40
CA LYS A 180 -19.62 -4.57 -13.35
C LYS A 180 -19.42 -5.92 -12.68
N GLY A 181 -19.49 -5.96 -11.35
CA GLY A 181 -19.21 -7.12 -10.53
C GLY A 181 -17.75 -7.20 -10.08
N VAL A 182 -17.56 -7.57 -8.82
CA VAL A 182 -16.25 -7.71 -8.16
C VAL A 182 -16.19 -9.10 -7.52
N LEU A 183 -15.08 -9.84 -7.74
CA LEU A 183 -14.90 -11.17 -7.17
C LEU A 183 -14.66 -11.11 -5.66
N ALA A 184 -13.88 -10.11 -5.22
CA ALA A 184 -13.57 -9.88 -3.81
C ALA A 184 -13.25 -8.41 -3.57
N LEU A 185 -13.61 -7.93 -2.38
CA LEU A 185 -13.17 -6.66 -1.81
C LEU A 185 -12.26 -7.00 -0.61
N MET A 186 -10.98 -6.65 -0.73
CA MET A 186 -10.01 -6.70 0.36
C MET A 186 -9.91 -5.30 0.95
N SER A 187 -10.39 -5.13 2.15
CA SER A 187 -10.53 -3.81 2.78
C SER A 187 -9.71 -3.73 4.05
N ASP A 188 -9.07 -2.58 4.27
CA ASP A 188 -8.60 -2.18 5.60
C ASP A 188 -9.73 -2.30 6.60
N SER A 189 -9.44 -2.90 7.74
CA SER A 189 -10.38 -3.15 8.83
C SER A 189 -9.83 -2.74 10.21
N THR A 190 -8.78 -1.94 10.24
CA THR A 190 -8.03 -1.54 11.45
C THR A 190 -8.96 -1.02 12.57
N ASN A 191 -9.97 -0.23 12.23
CA ASN A 191 -10.92 0.33 13.19
C ASN A 191 -12.34 -0.25 13.06
N ALA A 192 -12.50 -1.43 12.46
CA ALA A 192 -13.83 -1.98 12.15
C ALA A 192 -14.72 -2.20 13.39
N GLU A 193 -14.13 -2.52 14.54
CA GLU A 193 -14.85 -2.71 15.80
C GLU A 193 -15.06 -1.41 16.60
N ARG A 194 -14.39 -0.33 16.21
CA ARG A 194 -14.47 0.94 16.92
C ARG A 194 -15.74 1.69 16.53
N ARG A 195 -16.59 1.99 17.51
CA ARG A 195 -17.83 2.77 17.28
C ARG A 195 -17.50 4.21 16.89
N GLY A 196 -18.28 4.75 15.95
CA GLY A 196 -18.18 6.14 15.49
C GLY A 196 -17.50 6.23 14.12
N PHE A 197 -16.88 7.36 13.84
CA PHE A 197 -16.19 7.65 12.59
C PHE A 197 -14.99 8.55 12.84
N THR A 198 -14.00 8.47 11.96
CA THR A 198 -12.81 9.32 12.00
C THR A 198 -13.16 10.71 11.46
N GLN A 199 -12.79 11.74 12.21
CA GLN A 199 -12.97 13.14 11.77
C GLN A 199 -12.06 13.46 10.59
N SER A 200 -12.46 14.49 9.80
CA SER A 200 -11.63 15.02 8.73
C SER A 200 -10.31 15.58 9.25
N GLU A 201 -9.23 15.39 8.49
CA GLU A 201 -7.92 15.99 8.78
C GLU A 201 -7.94 17.52 8.80
N LYS A 202 -8.91 18.14 8.15
CA LYS A 202 -9.13 19.59 8.25
C LYS A 202 -9.28 20.05 9.69
N THR A 203 -9.95 19.25 10.52
CA THR A 203 -10.12 19.55 11.96
C THR A 203 -8.78 19.57 12.68
N VAL A 204 -7.89 18.61 12.38
CA VAL A 204 -6.53 18.55 12.93
C VAL A 204 -5.73 19.77 12.49
N GLY A 205 -5.82 20.14 11.21
CA GLY A 205 -5.15 21.33 10.66
C GLY A 205 -5.56 22.61 11.38
N ILE A 206 -6.86 22.83 11.58
CA ILE A 206 -7.38 24.01 12.31
C ILE A 206 -6.86 24.01 13.76
N THR A 207 -6.90 22.90 14.46
CA THR A 207 -6.43 22.77 15.84
C THR A 207 -4.91 23.06 15.93
N SER A 208 -4.12 22.54 15.02
CA SER A 208 -2.67 22.75 14.98
C SER A 208 -2.32 24.22 14.76
N VAL A 209 -3.00 24.88 13.82
CA VAL A 209 -2.81 26.32 13.54
C VAL A 209 -3.18 27.16 14.75
N SER A 210 -4.35 26.90 15.36
CA SER A 210 -4.81 27.61 16.55
C SER A 210 -3.83 27.44 17.71
N TYR A 211 -3.35 26.23 17.97
CA TYR A 211 -2.37 25.95 19.03
C TYR A 211 -1.05 26.71 18.80
N THR A 212 -0.54 26.71 17.58
CA THR A 212 0.71 27.39 17.23
C THR A 212 0.60 28.90 17.42
N HIS A 213 -0.53 29.52 17.04
CA HIS A 213 -0.76 30.96 17.22
C HIS A 213 -0.97 31.35 18.68
N LEU A 214 -1.68 30.55 19.47
CA LEU A 214 -1.87 30.84 20.90
C LEU A 214 -0.55 30.81 21.67
N ARG A 215 0.35 29.87 21.39
CA ARG A 215 1.65 29.82 22.07
C ARG A 215 2.66 30.85 21.60
N ALA A 216 2.55 31.37 20.40
CA ALA A 216 3.44 32.45 19.91
C ALA A 216 3.26 33.79 20.68
N HIS A 217 2.17 33.92 21.42
CA HIS A 217 1.91 35.12 22.25
C HIS A 217 2.28 34.95 23.74
N GLU A 218 2.72 33.75 24.15
CA GLU A 218 3.13 33.46 25.54
C GLU A 218 4.66 33.50 25.74
N THR A 219 5.43 33.79 24.70
CA THR A 219 6.89 33.99 24.73
C THR A 219 7.24 35.39 24.30
#